data_8eaeb342d6419edaebe43b57cbab8069
#
_entry.id   8eaeb342d6419edaebe43b57cbab8069
#
_cell.length_a   1.000
_cell.length_b   1.000
_cell.length_c   1.000
_cell.angle_alpha   90.00
_cell.angle_beta   90.00
_cell.angle_gamma   90.00
#
_symmetry.space_group_name_H-M   'P 1'
#
loop_
_entity.id
_entity.type
_entity.pdbx_description
1 polymer ?
#
loop_
_entity_poly.entity_id
_entity_poly.type
_entity_poly.pdbx_seq_one_letter_code
_entity_poly.pdbx_strand_id
1 'polypeptide(L)' 'MPEPTKDDIDALVGPATPHFAYQLRARVEERVRDLNADHPVRRYAEERMALLDRLGHASSKAAPCS' A
#
# COMPACT_ATOMS: atom_id res chain seq x y z
N MET A 1 -5.88 -21.12 -0.79
CA MET A 1 -6.13 -19.85 -0.10
C MET A 1 -7.02 -18.99 -0.96
N PRO A 2 -8.00 -18.34 -0.36
CA PRO A 2 -8.84 -17.44 -1.15
C PRO A 2 -8.04 -16.25 -1.64
N GLU A 3 -8.49 -15.67 -2.74
CA GLU A 3 -7.86 -14.48 -3.27
C GLU A 3 -8.02 -13.32 -2.27
N PRO A 4 -7.06 -12.41 -2.24
CA PRO A 4 -7.23 -11.21 -1.45
C PRO A 4 -8.41 -10.38 -1.96
N THR A 5 -9.07 -9.66 -1.08
CA THR A 5 -10.19 -8.81 -1.41
C THR A 5 -9.84 -7.36 -1.12
N LYS A 6 -10.70 -6.45 -1.56
CA LYS A 6 -10.52 -5.05 -1.23
C LYS A 6 -10.52 -4.83 0.28
N ASP A 7 -11.34 -5.59 1.00
CA ASP A 7 -11.36 -5.51 2.46
C ASP A 7 -10.03 -5.92 3.07
N ASP A 8 -9.38 -6.94 2.50
CA ASP A 8 -8.06 -7.34 2.94
C ASP A 8 -7.05 -6.21 2.76
N ILE A 9 -7.11 -5.55 1.62
CA ILE A 9 -6.22 -4.44 1.34
C ILE A 9 -6.50 -3.29 2.31
N ASP A 10 -7.76 -2.97 2.54
CA ASP A 10 -8.12 -1.92 3.48
C ASP A 10 -7.65 -2.22 4.90
N ALA A 11 -7.75 -3.47 5.29
CA ALA A 11 -7.30 -3.88 6.62
C ALA A 11 -5.79 -3.70 6.77
N LEU A 12 -5.04 -3.96 5.70
CA LEU A 12 -3.60 -3.77 5.71
C LEU A 12 -3.21 -2.30 5.75
N VAL A 13 -3.96 -1.47 5.06
CA VAL A 13 -3.64 -0.05 4.90
C VAL A 13 -4.24 0.82 6.00
N GLY A 14 -5.33 0.37 6.61
CA GLY A 14 -6.08 1.17 7.59
C GLY A 14 -5.24 1.87 8.64
N PRO A 15 -4.33 1.16 9.32
CA PRO A 15 -3.53 1.79 10.36
C PRO A 15 -2.27 2.49 9.84
N ALA A 16 -2.22 2.81 8.56
CA ALA A 16 -1.03 3.38 7.96
C ALA A 16 -0.63 4.69 8.60
N THR A 17 0.65 4.82 8.88
CA THR A 17 1.26 6.05 9.34
C THR A 17 2.46 6.33 8.43
N PRO A 18 2.93 7.58 8.35
CA PRO A 18 4.10 7.87 7.52
C PRO A 18 5.30 7.00 7.87
N HIS A 19 5.47 6.68 9.14
CA HIS A 19 6.60 5.89 9.59
C HIS A 19 6.58 4.47 9.04
N PHE A 20 5.40 3.88 8.89
CA PHE A 20 5.25 2.50 8.43
C PHE A 20 4.76 2.38 7.00
N ALA A 21 4.59 3.49 6.31
CA ALA A 21 3.97 3.49 4.98
C ALA A 21 4.66 2.55 4.01
N TYR A 22 5.99 2.57 3.95
CA TYR A 22 6.72 1.74 3.02
C TYR A 22 6.64 0.25 3.38
N GLN A 23 6.59 -0.06 4.66
CA GLN A 23 6.42 -1.45 5.08
C GLN A 23 5.04 -1.98 4.70
N LEU A 24 4.02 -1.15 4.87
CA LEU A 24 2.66 -1.53 4.50
C LEU A 24 2.54 -1.69 2.99
N ARG A 25 3.18 -0.80 2.24
CA ARG A 25 3.20 -0.90 0.79
C ARG A 25 3.79 -2.23 0.34
N ALA A 26 4.89 -2.63 0.95
CA ALA A 26 5.52 -3.90 0.61
C ALA A 26 4.60 -5.08 0.92
N ARG A 27 3.86 -5.02 2.02
CA ARG A 27 2.92 -6.06 2.39
C ARG A 27 1.76 -6.16 1.40
N VAL A 28 1.25 -5.02 0.97
CA VAL A 28 0.17 -4.98 -0.02
C VAL A 28 0.66 -5.56 -1.33
N GLU A 29 1.84 -5.15 -1.76
CA GLU A 29 2.44 -5.65 -3.00
C GLU A 29 2.58 -7.17 -2.97
N GLU A 30 3.08 -7.69 -1.86
CA GLU A 30 3.25 -9.12 -1.70
C GLU A 30 1.91 -9.85 -1.75
N ARG A 31 0.87 -9.25 -1.17
CA ARG A 31 -0.45 -9.84 -1.12
C ARG A 31 -1.08 -9.99 -2.50
N VAL A 32 -0.79 -9.04 -3.40
CA VAL A 32 -1.43 -9.04 -4.73
C VAL A 32 -0.47 -9.47 -5.84
N ARG A 33 0.71 -9.89 -5.49
CA ARG A 33 1.74 -10.25 -6.47
C ARG A 33 1.26 -11.27 -7.50
N ASP A 34 0.50 -12.25 -7.05
CA ASP A 34 0.06 -13.35 -7.91
C ASP A 34 -1.20 -13.01 -8.72
N LEU A 35 -1.78 -11.86 -8.51
CA LEU A 35 -2.96 -11.45 -9.24
C LEU A 35 -2.58 -10.84 -10.59
N ASN A 36 -3.44 -11.04 -11.57
CA ASN A 36 -3.24 -10.41 -12.88
C ASN A 36 -3.29 -8.89 -12.75
N ALA A 37 -2.57 -8.21 -13.63
CA ALA A 37 -2.54 -6.75 -13.61
C ALA A 37 -3.93 -6.15 -13.79
N ASP A 38 -4.82 -6.86 -14.48
CA ASP A 38 -6.18 -6.39 -14.71
C ASP A 38 -7.15 -6.74 -13.59
N HIS A 39 -6.69 -7.51 -12.61
CA HIS A 39 -7.57 -7.91 -11.51
C HIS A 39 -8.01 -6.68 -10.72
N PRO A 40 -9.33 -6.56 -10.45
CA PRO A 40 -9.83 -5.35 -9.75
C PRO A 40 -9.17 -5.13 -8.39
N VAL A 41 -8.91 -6.19 -7.66
CA VAL A 41 -8.26 -6.05 -6.34
C VAL A 41 -6.83 -5.57 -6.50
N ARG A 42 -6.12 -6.04 -7.52
CA ARG A 42 -4.77 -5.59 -7.76
C ARG A 42 -4.73 -4.11 -8.13
N ARG A 43 -5.67 -3.66 -8.95
CA ARG A 43 -5.75 -2.25 -9.32
C ARG A 43 -6.04 -1.40 -8.10
N TYR A 44 -6.95 -1.86 -7.27
CA TYR A 44 -7.26 -1.17 -6.01
C TYR A 44 -6.02 -1.12 -5.11
N ALA A 45 -5.30 -2.22 -5.02
CA ALA A 45 -4.09 -2.28 -4.21
C ALA A 45 -3.02 -1.31 -4.74
N GLU A 46 -2.88 -1.21 -6.04
CA GLU A 46 -1.92 -0.29 -6.64
C GLU A 46 -2.24 1.16 -6.29
N GLU A 47 -3.52 1.51 -6.29
CA GLU A 47 -3.92 2.85 -5.86
C GLU A 47 -3.55 3.09 -4.40
N ARG A 48 -3.78 2.08 -3.56
CA ARG A 48 -3.43 2.21 -2.14
C ARG A 48 -1.91 2.28 -1.94
N MET A 49 -1.17 1.51 -2.73
CA MET A 49 0.29 1.59 -2.68
C MET A 49 0.79 2.97 -3.06
N ALA A 50 0.15 3.59 -4.05
CA ALA A 50 0.52 4.95 -4.43
C ALA A 50 0.27 5.94 -3.30
N LEU A 51 -0.84 5.77 -2.58
CA LEU A 51 -1.13 6.61 -1.42
C LEU A 51 -0.11 6.41 -0.32
N LEU A 52 0.26 5.16 -0.07
CA LEU A 52 1.27 4.85 0.94
C LEU A 52 2.62 5.45 0.57
N ASP A 53 2.94 5.41 -0.71
CA ASP A 53 4.18 6.00 -1.20
C ASP A 53 4.20 7.50 -0.96
N ARG A 54 3.10 8.18 -1.23
CA ARG A 54 2.96 9.61 -0.95
C ARG A 54 3.07 9.91 0.53
N LEU A 55 2.48 9.06 1.35
CA LEU A 55 2.53 9.23 2.79
C LEU A 55 3.95 9.12 3.29
N GLY A 56 4.68 8.12 2.78
CA GLY A 56 6.09 7.95 3.13
C GLY A 56 6.93 9.14 2.67
N HIS A 57 6.64 9.66 1.49
CA HIS A 57 7.32 10.84 0.96
C HIS A 57 7.06 12.07 1.82
N ALA A 58 5.82 12.22 2.28
CA ALA A 58 5.49 13.34 3.14
C ALA A 58 6.34 13.32 4.41
N SER A 59 6.55 12.13 4.97
CA SER A 59 7.41 11.97 6.14
C SER A 59 8.85 12.36 5.82
N SER A 60 9.34 11.94 4.66
CA SER A 60 10.69 12.27 4.24
C SER A 60 10.85 13.77 4.01
N LYS A 61 9.84 14.38 3.44
CA LYS A 61 9.88 15.83 3.19
C LYS A 61 9.83 16.63 4.46
N ALA A 62 9.20 16.11 5.47
CA ALA A 62 9.16 16.77 6.77
C ALA A 62 10.53 16.79 7.40
N ALA A 63 11.46 15.99 6.91
CA ALA A 63 12.82 16.03 7.39
C ALA A 63 13.44 17.38 7.07
N PRO A 64 14.24 17.91 7.96
CA PRO A 64 14.78 19.25 7.82
C PRO A 64 15.94 19.34 6.83
N CYS A 65 16.05 18.42 5.98
CA CYS A 65 17.12 18.44 5.01
C CYS A 65 16.98 19.54 3.99
N SER A 66 15.85 20.15 4.01
CA SER A 66 15.63 21.25 3.08
C SER A 66 16.63 22.37 3.27
#